data_b96552f2e4ab287d71c2243cd0f0ba7f
#
_entry.id   b96552f2e4ab287d71c2243cd0f0ba7f
#
_cell.length_a   1.000
_cell.length_b   1.000
_cell.length_c   1.000
_cell.angle_alpha   90.00
_cell.angle_beta   90.00
_cell.angle_gamma   90.00
#
_symmetry.space_group_name_H-M   'P 1'
#
loop_
_entity.id
_entity.type
_entity.pdbx_description
1 polymer ?
#
loop_
_entity_poly.entity_id
_entity_poly.type
_entity_poly.pdbx_seq_one_letter_code
_entity_poly.pdbx_strand_id
1 'polypeptide(L)'
;MASVYEKSRDPEDFMRCRIEYEKLIKKGELSTEDKWLYAWIHMYMMNYCRDIAVEWYDKAVSDDPNDDPENYQLACMQRIWMFFLLKKEDEIISELREKVKLNPDNPRETDNLLIALIWAEKFDDAYNLFRDAIKKFPDDWRMYIHGGDIAKELKKYDEALGHYNRAGEIGTYFCDEMDCKVGLYEEMREYEKAYNECIKMADIYRSRGYDVEADMAEKRAEEIKRKIEK
;
A
#
# COMPACT_ATOMS: atom_id res chain seq x y z
N MET A 1 -3.40 -22.12 -3.33
CA MET A 1 -3.36 -21.63 -4.74
C MET A 1 -2.53 -20.36 -4.85
N ALA A 2 -2.68 -19.37 -3.98
CA ALA A 2 -1.90 -18.14 -3.99
C ALA A 2 -0.38 -18.35 -4.16
N SER A 3 0.23 -19.27 -3.42
CA SER A 3 1.68 -19.52 -3.43
C SER A 3 2.27 -19.99 -4.76
N VAL A 4 1.47 -20.49 -5.68
CA VAL A 4 1.93 -20.95 -7.00
C VAL A 4 2.10 -19.77 -7.97
N TYR A 5 1.35 -18.68 -7.76
CA TYR A 5 1.21 -17.55 -8.69
C TYR A 5 2.13 -16.38 -8.35
N GLU A 6 2.51 -16.20 -7.11
CA GLU A 6 3.55 -15.24 -6.70
C GLU A 6 4.91 -15.56 -7.34
N LYS A 7 5.14 -16.81 -7.75
CA LYS A 7 6.41 -17.29 -8.32
C LYS A 7 6.44 -17.39 -9.85
N SER A 8 5.28 -17.44 -10.51
CA SER A 8 5.21 -17.57 -11.97
C SER A 8 4.82 -16.24 -12.62
N ARG A 9 5.59 -15.83 -13.63
CA ARG A 9 5.24 -14.72 -14.52
C ARG A 9 4.73 -15.24 -15.88
N ASP A 10 4.34 -16.52 -15.96
CA ASP A 10 3.86 -17.13 -17.19
C ASP A 10 2.37 -16.81 -17.43
N PRO A 11 2.01 -16.20 -18.57
CA PRO A 11 0.61 -15.93 -18.92
C PRO A 11 -0.29 -17.18 -18.91
N GLU A 12 0.25 -18.37 -19.22
CA GLU A 12 -0.53 -19.61 -19.18
C GLU A 12 -0.94 -19.99 -17.76
N ASP A 13 -0.09 -19.73 -16.77
CA ASP A 13 -0.41 -19.99 -15.37
C ASP A 13 -1.53 -19.05 -14.89
N PHE A 14 -1.52 -17.78 -15.30
CA PHE A 14 -2.61 -16.85 -15.00
C PHE A 14 -3.95 -17.31 -15.62
N MET A 15 -3.92 -17.82 -16.85
CA MET A 15 -5.13 -18.36 -17.49
C MET A 15 -5.69 -19.60 -16.77
N ARG A 16 -4.82 -20.49 -16.28
CA ARG A 16 -5.24 -21.64 -15.47
C ARG A 16 -5.89 -21.23 -14.16
N CYS A 17 -5.30 -20.23 -13.47
CA CYS A 17 -5.87 -19.67 -12.26
C CYS A 17 -7.25 -19.11 -12.48
N ARG A 18 -7.41 -18.28 -13.48
CA ARG A 18 -8.68 -17.68 -13.80
C ARG A 18 -9.77 -18.76 -13.93
N ILE A 19 -9.48 -19.86 -14.64
CA ILE A 19 -10.43 -20.97 -14.82
C ILE A 19 -10.80 -21.60 -13.47
N GLU A 20 -9.85 -21.77 -12.54
CA GLU A 20 -10.14 -22.34 -11.22
C GLU A 20 -10.98 -21.38 -10.36
N TYR A 21 -10.67 -20.08 -10.37
CA TYR A 21 -11.49 -19.08 -9.67
C TYR A 21 -12.89 -18.97 -10.25
N GLU A 22 -13.07 -19.05 -11.57
CA GLU A 22 -14.40 -19.11 -12.20
C GLU A 22 -15.22 -20.31 -11.73
N LYS A 23 -14.59 -21.45 -11.39
CA LYS A 23 -15.26 -22.61 -10.78
C LYS A 23 -15.69 -22.31 -9.34
N LEU A 24 -14.86 -21.63 -8.54
CA LEU A 24 -15.18 -21.24 -7.16
C LEU A 24 -16.32 -20.23 -7.13
N ILE A 25 -16.29 -19.24 -8.04
CA ILE A 25 -17.38 -18.27 -8.22
C ILE A 25 -18.72 -18.96 -8.41
N LYS A 26 -18.77 -19.98 -9.28
CA LYS A 26 -20.00 -20.73 -9.56
C LYS A 26 -20.52 -21.52 -8.34
N LYS A 27 -19.65 -21.81 -7.37
CA LYS A 27 -20.01 -22.48 -6.12
C LYS A 27 -20.45 -21.51 -5.02
N GLY A 28 -20.19 -20.21 -5.17
CA GLY A 28 -20.48 -19.19 -4.16
C GLY A 28 -19.56 -19.23 -2.94
N GLU A 29 -18.36 -19.83 -3.06
CA GLU A 29 -17.43 -20.10 -1.95
C GLU A 29 -16.19 -19.22 -2.03
N LEU A 30 -16.32 -17.90 -2.24
CA LEU A 30 -15.16 -17.00 -2.33
C LEU A 30 -14.92 -16.23 -1.03
N SER A 31 -13.73 -16.40 -0.46
CA SER A 31 -13.20 -15.54 0.58
C SER A 31 -12.82 -14.14 0.04
N THR A 32 -12.53 -13.19 0.93
CA THR A 32 -12.02 -11.86 0.54
C THR A 32 -10.69 -11.97 -0.21
N GLU A 33 -9.79 -12.85 0.24
CA GLU A 33 -8.54 -13.17 -0.46
C GLU A 33 -8.79 -13.66 -1.89
N ASP A 34 -9.72 -14.60 -2.08
CA ASP A 34 -10.05 -15.11 -3.42
C ASP A 34 -10.58 -14.02 -4.35
N LYS A 35 -11.43 -13.13 -3.86
CA LYS A 35 -11.96 -11.98 -4.62
C LYS A 35 -10.83 -11.03 -5.03
N TRP A 36 -9.93 -10.71 -4.08
CA TRP A 36 -8.77 -9.87 -4.34
C TRP A 36 -7.84 -10.52 -5.39
N LEU A 37 -7.50 -11.81 -5.22
CA LEU A 37 -6.64 -12.54 -6.16
C LEU A 37 -7.24 -12.63 -7.56
N TYR A 38 -8.56 -12.84 -7.67
CA TYR A 38 -9.25 -12.86 -8.95
C TYR A 38 -9.19 -11.48 -9.63
N ALA A 39 -9.41 -10.41 -8.88
CA ALA A 39 -9.27 -9.04 -9.39
C ALA A 39 -7.83 -8.76 -9.85
N TRP A 40 -6.83 -9.18 -9.05
CA TRP A 40 -5.41 -9.02 -9.38
C TRP A 40 -5.00 -9.77 -10.65
N ILE A 41 -5.49 -11.00 -10.85
CA ILE A 41 -5.30 -11.76 -12.09
C ILE A 41 -5.80 -10.97 -13.30
N HIS A 42 -6.99 -10.39 -13.22
CA HIS A 42 -7.57 -9.60 -14.30
C HIS A 42 -6.82 -8.29 -14.55
N MET A 43 -6.33 -7.64 -13.49
CA MET A 43 -5.48 -6.47 -13.59
C MET A 43 -4.15 -6.78 -14.30
N TYR A 44 -3.52 -7.91 -13.96
CA TYR A 44 -2.22 -8.30 -14.51
C TYR A 44 -2.30 -8.72 -15.99
N MET A 45 -3.40 -9.34 -16.41
CA MET A 45 -3.64 -9.69 -17.81
C MET A 45 -3.83 -8.48 -18.74
N MET A 46 -3.54 -7.30 -18.24
CA MET A 46 -3.45 -5.98 -18.86
C MET A 46 -4.15 -5.83 -20.23
N ASN A 47 -5.15 -5.00 -20.28
CA ASN A 47 -5.93 -4.44 -21.38
C ASN A 47 -7.30 -5.06 -21.72
N TYR A 48 -7.61 -6.28 -21.28
CA TYR A 48 -8.88 -6.92 -21.64
C TYR A 48 -9.91 -7.00 -20.51
N CYS A 49 -9.53 -6.77 -19.25
CA CYS A 49 -10.36 -7.11 -18.10
C CYS A 49 -10.40 -6.05 -16.97
N ARG A 50 -10.09 -4.78 -17.27
CA ARG A 50 -10.08 -3.72 -16.23
C ARG A 50 -11.42 -3.55 -15.53
N ASP A 51 -12.51 -3.58 -16.29
CA ASP A 51 -13.86 -3.44 -15.73
C ASP A 51 -14.20 -4.62 -14.78
N ILE A 52 -13.76 -5.84 -15.15
CA ILE A 52 -13.90 -7.02 -14.29
C ILE A 52 -13.08 -6.88 -13.01
N ALA A 53 -11.86 -6.34 -13.10
CA ALA A 53 -11.02 -6.11 -11.92
C ALA A 53 -11.70 -5.12 -10.95
N VAL A 54 -12.23 -4.01 -11.45
CA VAL A 54 -12.99 -3.04 -10.62
C VAL A 54 -14.18 -3.71 -9.95
N GLU A 55 -15.01 -4.46 -10.70
CA GLU A 55 -16.17 -5.17 -10.15
C GLU A 55 -15.80 -6.11 -8.99
N TRP A 56 -14.67 -6.83 -9.11
CA TRP A 56 -14.24 -7.76 -8.07
C TRP A 56 -13.58 -7.09 -6.87
N TYR A 57 -12.87 -5.98 -7.10
CA TYR A 57 -12.42 -5.15 -5.98
C TYR A 57 -13.61 -4.51 -5.24
N ASP A 58 -14.65 -4.06 -5.95
CA ASP A 58 -15.88 -3.57 -5.34
C ASP A 58 -16.53 -4.63 -4.44
N LYS A 59 -16.56 -5.89 -4.89
CA LYS A 59 -17.05 -7.02 -4.08
C LYS A 59 -16.17 -7.28 -2.87
N ALA A 60 -14.84 -7.26 -3.02
CA ALA A 60 -13.92 -7.49 -1.91
C ALA A 60 -14.02 -6.40 -0.83
N VAL A 61 -14.15 -5.12 -1.22
CA VAL A 61 -14.31 -4.01 -0.28
C VAL A 61 -15.74 -3.88 0.28
N SER A 62 -16.68 -4.72 -0.15
CA SER A 62 -18.01 -4.83 0.45
C SER A 62 -18.08 -5.87 1.58
N ASP A 63 -17.04 -6.69 1.76
CA ASP A 63 -16.94 -7.66 2.85
C ASP A 63 -16.68 -6.94 4.19
N ASP A 64 -16.85 -7.65 5.31
CA ASP A 64 -16.52 -7.10 6.63
C ASP A 64 -14.99 -6.93 6.74
N PRO A 65 -14.48 -5.72 6.99
CA PRO A 65 -13.03 -5.47 7.09
C PRO A 65 -12.37 -6.17 8.30
N ASN A 66 -13.14 -6.75 9.21
CA ASN A 66 -12.62 -7.47 10.36
C ASN A 66 -12.42 -8.97 10.09
N ASP A 67 -13.06 -9.52 9.05
CA ASP A 67 -12.93 -10.93 8.69
C ASP A 67 -11.51 -11.22 8.12
N ASP A 68 -10.97 -10.30 7.32
CA ASP A 68 -9.63 -10.40 6.72
C ASP A 68 -9.06 -8.98 6.51
N PRO A 69 -8.54 -8.35 7.59
CA PRO A 69 -8.13 -6.95 7.54
C PRO A 69 -7.02 -6.63 6.54
N GLU A 70 -6.12 -7.58 6.31
CA GLU A 70 -4.96 -7.41 5.42
C GLU A 70 -5.41 -7.41 3.95
N ASN A 71 -6.11 -8.46 3.53
CA ASN A 71 -6.60 -8.54 2.15
C ASN A 71 -7.68 -7.50 1.84
N TYR A 72 -8.46 -7.09 2.84
CA TYR A 72 -9.38 -5.96 2.69
C TYR A 72 -8.64 -4.66 2.37
N GLN A 73 -7.56 -4.34 3.10
CA GLN A 73 -6.76 -3.13 2.85
C GLN A 73 -6.08 -3.18 1.48
N LEU A 74 -5.53 -4.34 1.10
CA LEU A 74 -4.97 -4.55 -0.24
C LEU A 74 -6.02 -4.33 -1.34
N ALA A 75 -7.23 -4.84 -1.16
CA ALA A 75 -8.34 -4.64 -2.09
C ALA A 75 -8.71 -3.16 -2.24
N CYS A 76 -8.77 -2.41 -1.12
CA CYS A 76 -9.01 -0.97 -1.15
C CYS A 76 -7.95 -0.22 -1.95
N MET A 77 -6.66 -0.48 -1.69
CA MET A 77 -5.55 0.16 -2.40
C MET A 77 -5.56 -0.18 -3.89
N GLN A 78 -5.74 -1.45 -4.24
CA GLN A 78 -5.79 -1.89 -5.65
C GLN A 78 -7.01 -1.30 -6.39
N ARG A 79 -8.16 -1.19 -5.70
CA ARG A 79 -9.34 -0.53 -6.24
C ARG A 79 -9.04 0.95 -6.58
N ILE A 80 -8.45 1.69 -5.66
CA ILE A 80 -8.03 3.07 -5.89
C ILE A 80 -7.10 3.13 -7.11
N TRP A 81 -6.08 2.27 -7.16
CA TRP A 81 -5.15 2.18 -8.28
C TRP A 81 -5.86 1.93 -9.63
N MET A 82 -6.88 1.06 -9.67
CA MET A 82 -7.65 0.81 -10.89
C MET A 82 -8.37 2.06 -11.39
N PHE A 83 -8.94 2.88 -10.50
CA PHE A 83 -9.56 4.15 -10.88
C PHE A 83 -8.53 5.13 -11.50
N PHE A 84 -7.31 5.16 -10.98
CA PHE A 84 -6.22 5.94 -11.58
C PHE A 84 -5.83 5.42 -12.97
N LEU A 85 -5.70 4.11 -13.15
CA LEU A 85 -5.46 3.50 -14.46
C LEU A 85 -6.57 3.79 -15.48
N LEU A 86 -7.81 3.97 -15.02
CA LEU A 86 -8.97 4.32 -15.83
C LEU A 86 -9.12 5.84 -16.04
N LYS A 87 -8.25 6.67 -15.46
CA LYS A 87 -8.33 8.14 -15.46
C LYS A 87 -9.64 8.66 -14.85
N LYS A 88 -10.04 8.06 -13.73
CA LYS A 88 -11.25 8.36 -12.96
C LYS A 88 -10.92 8.77 -11.52
N GLU A 89 -9.81 9.48 -11.33
CA GLU A 89 -9.28 9.86 -10.01
C GLU A 89 -10.29 10.70 -9.23
N ASP A 90 -10.98 11.62 -9.91
CA ASP A 90 -11.98 12.49 -9.26
C ASP A 90 -13.21 11.69 -8.80
N GLU A 91 -13.60 10.63 -9.52
CA GLU A 91 -14.71 9.75 -9.17
C GLU A 91 -14.41 9.02 -7.84
N ILE A 92 -13.27 8.35 -7.75
CA ILE A 92 -12.89 7.64 -6.51
C ILE A 92 -12.66 8.58 -5.33
N ILE A 93 -12.04 9.74 -5.54
CA ILE A 93 -11.85 10.74 -4.48
C ILE A 93 -13.19 11.25 -3.97
N SER A 94 -14.16 11.51 -4.86
CA SER A 94 -15.51 11.94 -4.47
C SER A 94 -16.21 10.87 -3.63
N GLU A 95 -16.15 9.60 -4.04
CA GLU A 95 -16.70 8.47 -3.29
C GLU A 95 -16.07 8.36 -1.89
N LEU A 96 -14.73 8.39 -1.81
CA LEU A 96 -14.01 8.28 -0.53
C LEU A 96 -14.31 9.46 0.40
N ARG A 97 -14.49 10.68 -0.14
CA ARG A 97 -14.94 11.82 0.67
C ARG A 97 -16.30 11.59 1.30
N GLU A 98 -17.25 11.01 0.56
CA GLU A 98 -18.58 10.68 1.11
C GLU A 98 -18.48 9.56 2.16
N LYS A 99 -17.63 8.54 1.95
CA LYS A 99 -17.39 7.49 2.95
C LYS A 99 -16.83 8.05 4.26
N VAL A 100 -15.86 8.96 4.19
CA VAL A 100 -15.31 9.65 5.38
C VAL A 100 -16.40 10.48 6.11
N LYS A 101 -17.30 11.14 5.38
CA LYS A 101 -18.41 11.88 5.99
C LYS A 101 -19.41 10.97 6.67
N LEU A 102 -19.74 9.82 6.08
CA LEU A 102 -20.69 8.86 6.64
C LEU A 102 -20.10 8.09 7.83
N ASN A 103 -18.82 7.81 7.81
CA ASN A 103 -18.11 7.05 8.84
C ASN A 103 -16.89 7.85 9.37
N PRO A 104 -17.12 9.00 10.00
CA PRO A 104 -16.03 9.90 10.36
C PRO A 104 -15.08 9.33 11.41
N ASP A 105 -15.50 8.33 12.19
CA ASP A 105 -14.72 7.68 13.24
C ASP A 105 -13.98 6.43 12.75
N ASN A 106 -14.05 6.12 11.45
CA ASN A 106 -13.33 5.02 10.87
C ASN A 106 -12.00 5.50 10.27
N PRO A 107 -10.84 5.17 10.87
CA PRO A 107 -9.54 5.61 10.38
C PRO A 107 -9.21 5.04 8.99
N ARG A 108 -9.75 3.87 8.62
CA ARG A 108 -9.51 3.26 7.30
C ARG A 108 -10.08 4.09 6.15
N GLU A 109 -11.25 4.71 6.34
CA GLU A 109 -11.82 5.57 5.30
C GLU A 109 -10.95 6.81 5.09
N THR A 110 -10.42 7.37 6.17
CA THR A 110 -9.48 8.50 6.11
C THR A 110 -8.16 8.10 5.46
N ASP A 111 -7.63 6.91 5.79
CA ASP A 111 -6.45 6.30 5.19
C ASP A 111 -6.59 6.17 3.66
N ASN A 112 -7.67 5.55 3.21
CA ASN A 112 -7.96 5.38 1.79
C ASN A 112 -8.08 6.73 1.04
N LEU A 113 -8.71 7.73 1.65
CA LEU A 113 -8.82 9.06 1.06
C LEU A 113 -7.46 9.77 0.98
N LEU A 114 -6.61 9.64 2.02
CA LEU A 114 -5.24 10.18 1.99
C LEU A 114 -4.43 9.56 0.87
N ILE A 115 -4.47 8.22 0.71
CA ILE A 115 -3.82 7.51 -0.40
C ILE A 115 -4.26 8.08 -1.76
N ALA A 116 -5.57 8.20 -1.96
CA ALA A 116 -6.11 8.70 -3.23
C ALA A 116 -5.71 10.16 -3.52
N LEU A 117 -5.70 11.02 -2.49
CA LEU A 117 -5.29 12.42 -2.63
C LEU A 117 -3.79 12.57 -2.92
N ILE A 118 -2.94 11.77 -2.25
CA ILE A 118 -1.48 11.76 -2.47
C ILE A 118 -1.19 11.31 -3.91
N TRP A 119 -1.80 10.20 -4.36
CA TRP A 119 -1.60 9.70 -5.72
C TRP A 119 -2.13 10.64 -6.79
N ALA A 120 -3.18 11.42 -6.49
CA ALA A 120 -3.68 12.48 -7.37
C ALA A 120 -2.88 13.78 -7.31
N GLU A 121 -1.77 13.82 -6.56
CA GLU A 121 -0.93 15.01 -6.32
C GLU A 121 -1.71 16.20 -5.74
N LYS A 122 -2.87 15.94 -5.08
CA LYS A 122 -3.71 16.95 -4.42
C LYS A 122 -3.17 17.22 -3.00
N PHE A 123 -1.91 17.66 -2.91
CA PHE A 123 -1.16 17.75 -1.64
C PHE A 123 -1.77 18.74 -0.65
N ASP A 124 -2.37 19.83 -1.08
CA ASP A 124 -3.04 20.79 -0.18
C ASP A 124 -4.25 20.15 0.51
N ASP A 125 -5.07 19.41 -0.23
CA ASP A 125 -6.23 18.68 0.29
C ASP A 125 -5.77 17.55 1.23
N ALA A 126 -4.74 16.80 0.82
CA ALA A 126 -4.14 15.73 1.62
C ALA A 126 -3.58 16.28 2.94
N TYR A 127 -2.86 17.40 2.91
CA TYR A 127 -2.30 18.03 4.11
C TYR A 127 -3.38 18.51 5.08
N ASN A 128 -4.46 19.12 4.58
CA ASN A 128 -5.57 19.54 5.44
C ASN A 128 -6.26 18.33 6.08
N LEU A 129 -6.53 17.28 5.31
CA LEU A 129 -7.12 16.04 5.84
C LEU A 129 -6.19 15.39 6.86
N PHE A 130 -4.90 15.29 6.59
CA PHE A 130 -3.88 14.76 7.50
C PHE A 130 -3.88 15.49 8.85
N ARG A 131 -3.86 16.83 8.85
CA ARG A 131 -3.86 17.62 10.09
C ARG A 131 -5.07 17.36 10.98
N ASP A 132 -6.22 17.06 10.39
CA ASP A 132 -7.41 16.73 11.15
C ASP A 132 -7.40 15.26 11.57
N ALA A 133 -6.87 14.37 10.72
CA ALA A 133 -6.73 12.95 11.00
C ALA A 133 -5.84 12.67 12.21
N ILE A 134 -4.68 13.32 12.34
CA ILE A 134 -3.76 13.10 13.48
C ILE A 134 -4.32 13.58 14.81
N LYS A 135 -5.25 14.57 14.82
CA LYS A 135 -5.95 14.98 16.04
C LYS A 135 -6.98 13.94 16.48
N LYS A 136 -7.58 13.25 15.49
CA LYS A 136 -8.64 12.29 15.71
C LYS A 136 -8.12 10.88 15.97
N PHE A 137 -7.05 10.51 15.28
CA PHE A 137 -6.42 9.19 15.32
C PHE A 137 -4.93 9.31 15.69
N PRO A 138 -4.58 9.85 16.89
CA PRO A 138 -3.19 10.15 17.25
C PRO A 138 -2.29 8.92 17.40
N ASP A 139 -2.90 7.74 17.55
CA ASP A 139 -2.20 6.46 17.73
C ASP A 139 -2.28 5.56 16.49
N ASP A 140 -2.77 6.09 15.36
CA ASP A 140 -2.74 5.37 14.08
C ASP A 140 -1.49 5.75 13.28
N TRP A 141 -0.53 4.84 13.22
CA TRP A 141 0.77 5.05 12.55
C TRP A 141 0.63 5.38 11.05
N ARG A 142 -0.43 4.90 10.38
CA ARG A 142 -0.66 5.14 8.94
C ARG A 142 -0.83 6.62 8.65
N MET A 143 -1.53 7.36 9.53
CA MET A 143 -1.69 8.80 9.38
C MET A 143 -0.34 9.51 9.33
N TYR A 144 0.63 9.06 10.14
CA TYR A 144 1.97 9.65 10.15
C TYR A 144 2.82 9.23 8.96
N ILE A 145 2.64 8.02 8.41
CA ILE A 145 3.26 7.66 7.11
C ILE A 145 2.79 8.63 6.03
N HIS A 146 1.48 8.85 5.90
CA HIS A 146 0.94 9.80 4.92
C HIS A 146 1.42 11.24 5.17
N GLY A 147 1.51 11.66 6.42
CA GLY A 147 2.09 12.95 6.78
C GLY A 147 3.53 13.10 6.29
N GLY A 148 4.33 12.05 6.44
CA GLY A 148 5.69 11.97 5.93
C GLY A 148 5.76 12.02 4.41
N ASP A 149 4.89 11.28 3.72
CA ASP A 149 4.82 11.28 2.26
C ASP A 149 4.43 12.65 1.71
N ILE A 150 3.43 13.30 2.29
CA ILE A 150 3.02 14.65 1.90
C ILE A 150 4.17 15.65 2.12
N ALA A 151 4.83 15.59 3.28
CA ALA A 151 5.94 16.48 3.59
C ALA A 151 7.14 16.23 2.64
N LYS A 152 7.42 14.98 2.28
CA LYS A 152 8.46 14.60 1.31
C LYS A 152 8.17 15.22 -0.06
N GLU A 153 6.96 15.08 -0.58
CA GLU A 153 6.57 15.66 -1.88
C GLU A 153 6.65 17.20 -1.87
N LEU A 154 6.37 17.83 -0.72
CA LEU A 154 6.56 19.27 -0.50
C LEU A 154 8.02 19.66 -0.23
N LYS A 155 8.98 18.71 -0.31
CA LYS A 155 10.42 18.91 -0.05
C LYS A 155 10.75 19.38 1.37
N LYS A 156 9.87 19.13 2.32
CA LYS A 156 10.02 19.40 3.75
C LYS A 156 10.61 18.17 4.46
N TYR A 157 11.83 17.83 4.13
CA TYR A 157 12.45 16.55 4.51
C TYR A 157 12.56 16.33 6.03
N ASP A 158 12.86 17.39 6.80
CA ASP A 158 12.91 17.29 8.27
C ASP A 158 11.52 16.99 8.87
N GLU A 159 10.47 17.61 8.32
CA GLU A 159 9.08 17.34 8.71
C GLU A 159 8.70 15.90 8.35
N ALA A 160 9.08 15.43 7.16
CA ALA A 160 8.86 14.05 6.72
C ALA A 160 9.52 13.04 7.66
N LEU A 161 10.79 13.24 8.02
CA LEU A 161 11.51 12.40 8.99
C LEU A 161 10.83 12.41 10.36
N GLY A 162 10.35 13.56 10.83
CA GLY A 162 9.60 13.66 12.08
C GLY A 162 8.34 12.79 12.07
N HIS A 163 7.59 12.80 10.99
CA HIS A 163 6.40 11.98 10.83
C HIS A 163 6.73 10.50 10.74
N TYR A 164 7.70 10.07 9.92
CA TYR A 164 8.10 8.66 9.84
C TYR A 164 8.62 8.13 11.18
N ASN A 165 9.41 8.93 11.93
CA ASN A 165 9.84 8.54 13.26
C ASN A 165 8.65 8.36 14.21
N ARG A 166 7.66 9.25 14.16
CA ARG A 166 6.45 9.11 14.98
C ARG A 166 5.65 7.86 14.62
N ALA A 167 5.55 7.50 13.34
CA ALA A 167 4.96 6.24 12.90
C ALA A 167 5.69 5.04 13.54
N GLY A 168 7.02 5.02 13.51
CA GLY A 168 7.82 3.96 14.12
C GLY A 168 7.69 3.87 15.64
N GLU A 169 7.54 5.01 16.35
CA GLU A 169 7.28 5.03 17.79
C GLU A 169 5.93 4.42 18.17
N ILE A 170 4.90 4.63 17.35
CA ILE A 170 3.58 4.02 17.53
C ILE A 170 3.65 2.51 17.25
N GLY A 171 4.45 2.11 16.27
CA GLY A 171 4.68 0.74 15.85
C GLY A 171 4.01 0.41 14.52
N THR A 172 4.83 0.28 13.48
CA THR A 172 4.40 -0.16 12.15
C THR A 172 4.47 -1.68 12.05
N TYR A 173 3.75 -2.24 11.07
CA TYR A 173 3.66 -3.69 10.96
C TYR A 173 4.89 -4.32 10.29
N PHE A 174 5.31 -3.79 9.14
CA PHE A 174 6.39 -4.33 8.31
C PHE A 174 7.54 -3.33 8.10
N CYS A 175 7.95 -2.60 9.15
CA CYS A 175 8.98 -1.57 9.03
C CYS A 175 8.68 -0.51 7.96
N ASP A 176 7.39 -0.21 7.72
CA ASP A 176 6.95 0.73 6.68
C ASP A 176 7.63 2.10 6.81
N GLU A 177 7.78 2.58 8.06
CA GLU A 177 8.47 3.85 8.32
C GLU A 177 9.95 3.83 7.95
N MET A 178 10.59 2.66 8.07
CA MET A 178 12.01 2.51 7.72
C MET A 178 12.18 2.51 6.20
N ASP A 179 11.28 1.84 5.47
CA ASP A 179 11.29 1.85 4.01
C ASP A 179 11.05 3.27 3.46
N CYS A 180 10.11 4.02 4.04
CA CYS A 180 9.87 5.42 3.73
C CYS A 180 11.11 6.29 4.01
N LYS A 181 11.80 6.08 5.14
CA LYS A 181 13.05 6.79 5.46
C LYS A 181 14.18 6.45 4.49
N VAL A 182 14.31 5.18 4.09
CA VAL A 182 15.28 4.79 3.05
C VAL A 182 15.04 5.57 1.78
N GLY A 183 13.79 5.60 1.27
CA GLY A 183 13.44 6.36 0.08
C GLY A 183 13.72 7.86 0.23
N LEU A 184 13.42 8.44 1.40
CA LEU A 184 13.70 9.85 1.68
C LEU A 184 15.21 10.15 1.70
N TYR A 185 16.03 9.33 2.38
CA TYR A 185 17.49 9.51 2.40
C TYR A 185 18.10 9.32 1.00
N GLU A 186 17.58 8.41 0.17
CA GLU A 186 18.03 8.28 -1.23
C GLU A 186 17.74 9.56 -2.03
N GLU A 187 16.56 10.18 -1.85
CA GLU A 187 16.21 11.45 -2.49
C GLU A 187 17.11 12.61 -2.03
N MET A 188 17.42 12.64 -0.74
CA MET A 188 18.37 13.60 -0.15
C MET A 188 19.83 13.31 -0.52
N ARG A 189 20.13 12.19 -1.19
CA ARG A 189 21.47 11.66 -1.48
C ARG A 189 22.30 11.36 -0.21
N GLU A 190 21.64 11.12 0.90
CA GLU A 190 22.25 10.70 2.16
C GLU A 190 22.39 9.16 2.20
N TYR A 191 23.14 8.63 1.24
CA TYR A 191 23.21 7.19 0.96
C TYR A 191 23.71 6.36 2.15
N GLU A 192 24.59 6.89 2.99
CA GLU A 192 25.06 6.20 4.21
C GLU A 192 23.92 6.00 5.20
N LYS A 193 23.03 6.99 5.37
CA LYS A 193 21.86 6.86 6.24
C LYS A 193 20.85 5.86 5.65
N ALA A 194 20.60 5.92 4.33
CA ALA A 194 19.74 4.96 3.64
C ALA A 194 20.27 3.54 3.80
N TYR A 195 21.56 3.31 3.61
CA TYR A 195 22.21 2.02 3.82
C TYR A 195 21.99 1.49 5.25
N ASN A 196 22.22 2.32 6.25
CA ASN A 196 22.09 1.94 7.66
C ASN A 196 20.63 1.57 8.01
N GLU A 197 19.63 2.28 7.46
CA GLU A 197 18.23 1.93 7.68
C GLU A 197 17.89 0.56 7.02
N CYS A 198 18.40 0.27 5.81
CA CYS A 198 18.20 -1.03 5.17
C CYS A 198 18.79 -2.18 6.01
N ILE A 199 19.98 -2.01 6.58
CA ILE A 199 20.60 -3.03 7.44
C ILE A 199 19.77 -3.27 8.71
N LYS A 200 19.30 -2.20 9.36
CA LYS A 200 18.40 -2.33 10.52
C LYS A 200 17.11 -3.06 10.16
N MET A 201 16.52 -2.75 9.00
CA MET A 201 15.34 -3.46 8.49
C MET A 201 15.61 -4.95 8.34
N ALA A 202 16.72 -5.31 7.71
CA ALA A 202 17.09 -6.71 7.51
C ALA A 202 17.24 -7.46 8.84
N ASP A 203 17.89 -6.84 9.84
CA ASP A 203 18.05 -7.42 11.18
C ASP A 203 16.69 -7.63 11.87
N ILE A 204 15.76 -6.68 11.76
CA ILE A 204 14.41 -6.78 12.33
C ILE A 204 13.64 -7.92 11.64
N TYR A 205 13.65 -7.99 10.32
CA TYR A 205 12.99 -9.06 9.57
C TYR A 205 13.54 -10.44 9.94
N ARG A 206 14.87 -10.61 10.01
CA ARG A 206 15.48 -11.87 10.46
C ARG A 206 15.07 -12.26 11.87
N SER A 207 15.05 -11.29 12.80
CA SER A 207 14.64 -11.57 14.18
C SER A 207 13.19 -12.05 14.30
N ARG A 208 12.35 -11.74 13.31
CA ARG A 208 10.94 -12.13 13.22
C ARG A 208 10.70 -13.37 12.36
N GLY A 209 11.75 -13.92 11.72
CA GLY A 209 11.65 -15.08 10.84
C GLY A 209 11.19 -14.77 9.40
N TYR A 210 11.28 -13.51 8.98
CA TYR A 210 10.95 -13.04 7.63
C TYR A 210 12.24 -13.00 6.77
N ASP A 211 12.75 -14.17 6.41
CA ASP A 211 14.05 -14.29 5.73
C ASP A 211 14.04 -13.68 4.32
N VAL A 212 12.92 -13.78 3.59
CA VAL A 212 12.78 -13.24 2.23
C VAL A 212 12.83 -11.71 2.25
N GLU A 213 12.13 -11.08 3.18
CA GLU A 213 12.10 -9.64 3.36
C GLU A 213 13.46 -9.12 3.84
N ALA A 214 14.15 -9.88 4.71
CA ALA A 214 15.51 -9.57 5.14
C ALA A 214 16.48 -9.58 3.95
N ASP A 215 16.44 -10.60 3.10
CA ASP A 215 17.29 -10.70 1.90
C ASP A 215 17.00 -9.56 0.91
N MET A 216 15.73 -9.14 0.78
CA MET A 216 15.36 -8.00 -0.05
C MET A 216 15.94 -6.68 0.50
N ALA A 217 15.87 -6.47 1.81
CA ALA A 217 16.45 -5.28 2.46
C ALA A 217 17.98 -5.25 2.32
N GLU A 218 18.67 -6.38 2.47
CA GLU A 218 20.11 -6.48 2.25
C GLU A 218 20.50 -6.21 0.80
N LYS A 219 19.76 -6.76 -0.14
CA LYS A 219 19.99 -6.49 -1.57
C LYS A 219 19.86 -4.99 -1.87
N ARG A 220 18.85 -4.32 -1.30
CA ARG A 220 18.71 -2.87 -1.43
C ARG A 220 19.90 -2.13 -0.81
N ALA A 221 20.36 -2.57 0.37
CA ALA A 221 21.55 -2.00 1.00
C ALA A 221 22.79 -2.10 0.09
N GLU A 222 23.04 -3.24 -0.54
CA GLU A 222 24.15 -3.40 -1.48
C GLU A 222 24.02 -2.51 -2.73
N GLU A 223 22.80 -2.28 -3.22
CA GLU A 223 22.57 -1.34 -4.32
C GLU A 223 22.88 0.11 -3.92
N ILE A 224 22.51 0.51 -2.70
CA ILE A 224 22.80 1.84 -2.14
C ILE A 224 24.31 1.99 -1.90
N LYS A 225 24.98 0.97 -1.37
CA LYS A 225 26.43 0.96 -1.15
C LYS A 225 27.23 1.28 -2.42
N ARG A 226 26.81 0.73 -3.56
CA ARG A 226 27.42 1.06 -4.84
C ARG A 226 27.27 2.53 -5.26
N LYS A 227 26.32 3.26 -4.67
CA LYS A 227 26.16 4.71 -4.89
C LYS A 227 27.09 5.52 -3.98
N ILE A 228 27.47 4.98 -2.81
CA ILE A 228 28.44 5.61 -1.88
C ILE A 228 29.85 5.53 -2.46
N GLU A 229 30.18 4.42 -3.14
CA GLU A 229 31.53 4.14 -3.68
C GLU A 229 31.83 4.87 -5.02
N LYS A 230 30.87 5.58 -5.58
CA LYS A 230 31.01 6.37 -6.83
C LYS A 230 31.25 7.84 -6.57
#